data_9682c165db77711a969bd03240b3d2b3
#
_entry.id   9682c165db77711a969bd03240b3d2b3
#
_cell.length_a   1.000
_cell.length_b   1.000
_cell.length_c   1.000
_cell.angle_alpha   90.00
_cell.angle_beta   90.00
_cell.angle_gamma   90.00
#
_symmetry.space_group_name_H-M   'P 1'
#
loop_
_entity.id
_entity.type
_entity.pdbx_description
1 polymer ?
#
loop_
_entity_poly.entity_id
_entity_poly.type
_entity_poly.pdbx_seq_one_letter_code
_entity_poly.pdbx_strand_id
1 'polypeptide(L)'
;MPDASTSAAIGAALAAARLRATRLYLLEWHKALVDAERERYERMHGRVENAHQMLHLVIQDPWFAWLRPISALIVQADERLADDAPVQMTEARDLGREVRGLLDGDRSVASFRDAYHRLLQDSPEVVLAHGRLLAHLNEP
;
A
#
# COMPACT_ATOMS: atom_id res chain seq x y z
N MET A 1 28.20 -13.69 -23.00
CA MET A 1 27.78 -12.32 -22.57
C MET A 1 26.45 -11.96 -23.22
N PRO A 2 25.44 -11.60 -22.43
CA PRO A 2 24.20 -11.08 -23.01
C PRO A 2 24.49 -9.76 -23.69
N ASP A 3 23.79 -9.49 -24.79
CA ASP A 3 23.89 -8.19 -25.45
C ASP A 3 23.12 -7.10 -24.68
N ALA A 4 23.21 -5.84 -25.12
CA ALA A 4 22.54 -4.72 -24.45
C ALA A 4 21.00 -4.90 -24.42
N SER A 5 20.43 -5.48 -25.47
CA SER A 5 18.99 -5.74 -25.58
C SER A 5 18.53 -6.78 -24.55
N THR A 6 19.30 -7.85 -24.37
CA THR A 6 19.00 -8.89 -23.37
C THR A 6 19.13 -8.32 -21.95
N SER A 7 20.15 -7.52 -21.67
CA SER A 7 20.36 -6.88 -20.38
C SER A 7 19.21 -5.93 -20.04
N ALA A 8 18.75 -5.15 -21.02
CA ALA A 8 17.61 -4.25 -20.84
C ALA A 8 16.32 -5.01 -20.55
N ALA A 9 16.10 -6.15 -21.24
CA ALA A 9 14.91 -6.99 -21.01
C ALA A 9 14.93 -7.60 -19.60
N ILE A 10 16.09 -8.06 -19.14
CA ILE A 10 16.24 -8.60 -17.76
C ILE A 10 15.98 -7.49 -16.74
N GLY A 11 16.53 -6.30 -16.95
CA GLY A 11 16.33 -5.16 -16.08
C GLY A 11 14.87 -4.76 -15.97
N ALA A 12 14.15 -4.72 -17.10
CA ALA A 12 12.72 -4.42 -17.12
C ALA A 12 11.89 -5.50 -16.40
N ALA A 13 12.24 -6.77 -16.57
CA ALA A 13 11.57 -7.88 -15.91
C ALA A 13 11.75 -7.82 -14.38
N LEU A 14 12.96 -7.51 -13.92
CA LEU A 14 13.26 -7.34 -12.49
C LEU A 14 12.52 -6.13 -11.90
N ALA A 15 12.47 -5.01 -12.64
CA ALA A 15 11.76 -3.81 -12.22
C ALA A 15 10.25 -4.08 -12.09
N ALA A 16 9.65 -4.75 -13.06
CA ALA A 16 8.25 -5.13 -13.03
C ALA A 16 7.94 -6.09 -11.87
N ALA A 17 8.83 -7.05 -11.62
CA ALA A 17 8.68 -7.98 -10.51
C ALA A 17 8.71 -7.26 -9.16
N ARG A 18 9.61 -6.29 -8.99
CA ARG A 18 9.69 -5.48 -7.78
C ARG A 18 8.42 -4.62 -7.59
N LEU A 19 7.94 -4.01 -8.67
CA LEU A 19 6.72 -3.22 -8.64
C LEU A 19 5.51 -4.07 -8.24
N ARG A 20 5.37 -5.28 -8.83
CA ARG A 20 4.32 -6.22 -8.45
C ARG A 20 4.41 -6.64 -6.99
N ALA A 21 5.60 -6.90 -6.49
CA ALA A 21 5.81 -7.26 -5.09
C ALA A 21 5.41 -6.12 -4.15
N THR A 22 5.80 -4.89 -4.46
CA THR A 22 5.40 -3.70 -3.67
C THR A 22 3.88 -3.56 -3.66
N ARG A 23 3.23 -3.75 -4.79
CA ARG A 23 1.77 -3.73 -4.89
C ARG A 23 1.11 -4.76 -3.97
N LEU A 24 1.62 -5.99 -3.96
CA LEU A 24 1.05 -7.05 -3.11
C LEU A 24 1.19 -6.72 -1.62
N TYR A 25 2.34 -6.21 -1.19
CA TYR A 25 2.53 -5.78 0.21
C TYR A 25 1.67 -4.57 0.56
N LEU A 26 1.46 -3.64 -0.38
CA LEU A 26 0.54 -2.53 -0.19
C LEU A 26 -0.90 -3.02 0.01
N LEU A 27 -1.32 -3.99 -0.79
CA LEU A 27 -2.67 -4.58 -0.67
C LEU A 27 -2.86 -5.28 0.68
N GLU A 28 -1.88 -6.04 1.13
CA GLU A 28 -1.91 -6.70 2.44
C GLU A 28 -2.00 -5.68 3.56
N TRP A 29 -1.19 -4.64 3.50
CA TRP A 29 -1.18 -3.55 4.48
C TRP A 29 -2.50 -2.79 4.51
N HIS A 30 -2.99 -2.42 3.34
CA HIS A 30 -4.28 -1.71 3.19
C HIS A 30 -5.42 -2.54 3.75
N LYS A 31 -5.46 -3.85 3.43
CA LYS A 31 -6.49 -4.75 3.94
C LYS A 31 -6.46 -4.82 5.47
N ALA A 32 -5.28 -4.96 6.07
CA ALA A 32 -5.15 -5.01 7.52
C ALA A 32 -5.65 -3.72 8.18
N LEU A 33 -5.32 -2.57 7.58
CA LEU A 33 -5.77 -1.27 8.08
C LEU A 33 -7.28 -1.08 7.94
N VAL A 34 -7.85 -1.47 6.80
CA VAL A 34 -9.30 -1.40 6.58
C VAL A 34 -10.05 -2.29 7.57
N ASP A 35 -9.57 -3.52 7.78
CA ASP A 35 -10.18 -4.47 8.72
C ASP A 35 -10.14 -3.94 10.16
N ALA A 36 -9.01 -3.38 10.58
CA ALA A 36 -8.86 -2.81 11.92
C ALA A 36 -9.73 -1.55 12.10
N GLU A 37 -9.79 -0.70 11.08
CA GLU A 37 -10.61 0.51 11.12
C GLU A 37 -12.09 0.18 11.09
N ARG A 38 -12.47 -0.90 10.37
CA ARG A 38 -13.85 -1.41 10.38
C ARG A 38 -14.28 -1.82 11.80
N GLU A 39 -13.43 -2.52 12.53
CA GLU A 39 -13.73 -2.91 13.91
C GLU A 39 -13.99 -1.70 14.79
N ARG A 40 -13.16 -0.65 14.65
CA ARG A 40 -13.36 0.61 15.38
C ARG A 40 -14.65 1.31 14.99
N TYR A 41 -14.94 1.36 13.69
CA TYR A 41 -16.18 1.94 13.16
C TYR A 41 -17.41 1.21 13.73
N GLU A 42 -17.39 -0.12 13.72
CA GLU A 42 -18.49 -0.93 14.20
C GLU A 42 -18.75 -0.76 15.71
N ARG A 43 -17.70 -0.53 16.49
CA ARG A 43 -17.87 -0.23 17.92
C ARG A 43 -18.61 1.09 18.17
N MET A 44 -18.46 2.04 17.26
CA MET A 44 -19.06 3.38 17.40
C MET A 44 -20.40 3.52 16.70
N HIS A 45 -20.60 2.83 15.59
CA HIS A 45 -21.74 3.06 14.67
C HIS A 45 -22.59 1.81 14.42
N GLY A 46 -22.23 0.67 15.02
CA GLY A 46 -22.91 -0.58 14.78
C GLY A 46 -22.34 -1.36 13.59
N ARG A 47 -22.79 -2.59 13.45
CA ARG A 47 -22.23 -3.57 12.52
C ARG A 47 -22.41 -3.15 11.06
N VAL A 48 -21.36 -3.32 10.26
CA VAL A 48 -21.43 -3.23 8.80
C VAL A 48 -21.96 -4.55 8.27
N GLU A 49 -23.07 -4.52 7.53
CA GLU A 49 -23.85 -5.71 7.22
C GLU A 49 -23.32 -6.53 6.04
N ASN A 50 -22.68 -5.88 5.06
CA ASN A 50 -22.23 -6.57 3.85
C ASN A 50 -21.06 -5.85 3.18
N ALA A 51 -20.47 -6.53 2.18
CA ALA A 51 -19.31 -6.01 1.45
C ALA A 51 -19.63 -4.73 0.66
N HIS A 52 -20.85 -4.62 0.13
CA HIS A 52 -21.28 -3.43 -0.61
C HIS A 52 -21.32 -2.19 0.29
N GLN A 53 -21.90 -2.33 1.49
CA GLN A 53 -21.92 -1.26 2.48
C GLN A 53 -20.50 -0.88 2.90
N MET A 54 -19.63 -1.86 3.12
CA MET A 54 -18.24 -1.62 3.51
C MET A 54 -17.48 -0.86 2.42
N LEU A 55 -17.65 -1.25 1.17
CA LEU A 55 -17.03 -0.56 0.03
C LEU A 55 -17.46 0.91 -0.03
N HIS A 56 -18.76 1.16 0.15
CA HIS A 56 -19.30 2.52 0.16
C HIS A 56 -18.67 3.36 1.27
N LEU A 57 -18.53 2.80 2.48
CA LEU A 57 -17.90 3.49 3.60
C LEU A 57 -16.43 3.84 3.29
N VAL A 58 -15.66 2.87 2.80
CA VAL A 58 -14.23 3.08 2.49
C VAL A 58 -14.05 4.18 1.45
N ILE A 59 -14.92 4.24 0.45
CA ILE A 59 -14.82 5.23 -0.64
C ILE A 59 -15.31 6.61 -0.20
N GLN A 60 -16.37 6.70 0.58
CA GLN A 60 -17.10 7.95 0.78
C GLN A 60 -17.12 8.48 2.22
N ASP A 61 -17.00 7.63 3.23
CA ASP A 61 -17.13 8.07 4.62
C ASP A 61 -15.84 8.75 5.10
N PRO A 62 -15.95 9.92 5.77
CA PRO A 62 -14.76 10.61 6.33
C PRO A 62 -13.97 9.77 7.32
N TRP A 63 -14.59 8.80 7.99
CA TRP A 63 -13.91 7.90 8.93
C TRP A 63 -12.73 7.16 8.28
N PHE A 64 -12.90 6.76 7.00
CA PHE A 64 -11.90 6.00 6.24
C PHE A 64 -11.04 6.89 5.34
N ALA A 65 -11.25 8.20 5.33
CA ALA A 65 -10.58 9.11 4.40
C ALA A 65 -9.05 9.10 4.53
N TRP A 66 -8.53 8.87 5.74
CA TRP A 66 -7.08 8.88 5.97
C TRP A 66 -6.35 7.73 5.27
N LEU A 67 -7.07 6.69 4.84
CA LEU A 67 -6.51 5.54 4.10
C LEU A 67 -6.34 5.83 2.60
N ARG A 68 -6.92 6.91 2.08
CA ARG A 68 -6.88 7.23 0.64
C ARG A 68 -5.48 7.37 0.06
N PRO A 69 -4.48 7.91 0.76
CA PRO A 69 -3.12 7.95 0.22
C PRO A 69 -2.58 6.57 -0.13
N ILE A 70 -2.92 5.54 0.65
CA ILE A 70 -2.50 4.15 0.36
C ILE A 70 -3.22 3.63 -0.88
N SER A 71 -4.54 3.83 -0.96
CA SER A 71 -5.33 3.44 -2.13
C SER A 71 -4.79 4.08 -3.41
N ALA A 72 -4.39 5.34 -3.34
CA ALA A 72 -3.83 6.07 -4.48
C ALA A 72 -2.52 5.42 -4.96
N LEU A 73 -1.67 4.97 -4.05
CA LEU A 73 -0.42 4.27 -4.41
C LEU A 73 -0.70 2.92 -5.06
N ILE A 74 -1.71 2.20 -4.59
CA ILE A 74 -2.13 0.93 -5.21
C ILE A 74 -2.61 1.16 -6.64
N VAL A 75 -3.46 2.17 -6.84
CA VAL A 75 -3.96 2.54 -8.18
C VAL A 75 -2.79 2.92 -9.09
N GLN A 76 -1.83 3.68 -8.60
CA GLN A 76 -0.63 4.07 -9.35
C GLN A 76 0.15 2.84 -9.81
N ALA A 77 0.34 1.85 -8.93
CA ALA A 77 1.01 0.60 -9.29
C ALA A 77 0.21 -0.18 -10.32
N ASP A 78 -1.11 -0.28 -10.16
CA ASP A 78 -2.00 -0.98 -11.10
C ASP A 78 -1.95 -0.36 -12.49
N GLU A 79 -2.05 0.95 -12.58
CA GLU A 79 -2.00 1.67 -13.86
C GLU A 79 -0.66 1.48 -14.55
N ARG A 80 0.43 1.53 -13.79
CA ARG A 80 1.76 1.35 -14.35
C ARG A 80 1.97 -0.07 -14.87
N LEU A 81 1.48 -1.08 -14.14
CA LEU A 81 1.59 -2.49 -14.56
C LEU A 81 0.68 -2.82 -15.74
N ALA A 82 -0.42 -2.09 -15.93
CA ALA A 82 -1.32 -2.27 -17.07
C ALA A 82 -0.78 -1.66 -18.36
N ASP A 83 0.19 -0.76 -18.28
CA ASP A 83 0.83 -0.14 -19.44
C ASP A 83 1.86 -1.10 -20.03
N ASP A 84 1.89 -1.21 -21.36
CA ASP A 84 2.78 -2.13 -22.08
C ASP A 84 4.25 -1.66 -22.10
N ALA A 85 4.53 -0.40 -21.80
CA ALA A 85 5.89 0.12 -21.78
C ALA A 85 6.73 -0.58 -20.69
N PRO A 86 8.02 -0.88 -20.96
CA PRO A 86 8.88 -1.53 -19.97
C PRO A 86 9.02 -0.70 -18.69
N VAL A 87 8.91 -1.36 -17.53
CA VAL A 87 9.07 -0.71 -16.24
C VAL A 87 10.55 -0.43 -16.00
N GLN A 88 10.86 0.80 -15.56
CA GLN A 88 12.20 1.18 -15.15
C GLN A 88 12.37 0.90 -13.65
N MET A 89 13.57 0.49 -13.24
CA MET A 89 13.84 0.24 -11.82
C MET A 89 13.69 1.52 -10.99
N THR A 90 13.98 2.69 -11.57
CA THR A 90 13.73 3.97 -10.90
C THR A 90 12.27 4.19 -10.54
N GLU A 91 11.34 3.77 -11.42
CA GLU A 91 9.90 3.86 -11.15
C GLU A 91 9.49 2.97 -9.98
N ALA A 92 10.00 1.74 -9.95
CA ALA A 92 9.71 0.81 -8.86
C ALA A 92 10.26 1.32 -7.53
N ARG A 93 11.47 1.86 -7.54
CA ARG A 93 12.10 2.44 -6.35
C ARG A 93 11.41 3.73 -5.89
N ASP A 94 10.93 4.54 -6.82
CA ASP A 94 10.18 5.77 -6.49
C ASP A 94 8.90 5.44 -5.75
N LEU A 95 8.17 4.44 -6.20
CA LEU A 95 6.98 3.96 -5.49
C LEU A 95 7.35 3.49 -4.07
N GLY A 96 8.42 2.71 -3.95
CA GLY A 96 8.91 2.26 -2.64
C GLY A 96 9.22 3.42 -1.70
N ARG A 97 9.83 4.49 -2.21
CA ARG A 97 10.11 5.70 -1.41
C ARG A 97 8.85 6.40 -0.94
N GLU A 98 7.83 6.48 -1.80
CA GLU A 98 6.54 7.07 -1.42
C GLU A 98 5.86 6.25 -0.33
N VAL A 99 5.89 4.92 -0.45
CA VAL A 99 5.35 4.03 0.59
C VAL A 99 6.11 4.22 1.91
N ARG A 100 7.43 4.24 1.85
CA ARG A 100 8.27 4.47 3.04
C ARG A 100 7.97 5.82 3.69
N GLY A 101 7.71 6.84 2.90
CA GLY A 101 7.34 8.16 3.41
C GLY A 101 6.06 8.12 4.25
N LEU A 102 5.09 7.30 3.85
CA LEU A 102 3.89 7.10 4.67
C LEU A 102 4.18 6.31 5.94
N LEU A 103 4.99 5.26 5.86
CA LEU A 103 5.36 4.44 7.02
C LEU A 103 6.13 5.24 8.07
N ASP A 104 7.08 6.05 7.62
CA ASP A 104 7.96 6.82 8.51
C ASP A 104 7.32 8.12 8.99
N GLY A 105 6.20 8.53 8.39
CA GLY A 105 5.52 9.77 8.74
C GLY A 105 6.11 11.02 8.10
N ASP A 106 7.17 10.89 7.29
CA ASP A 106 7.84 12.05 6.67
C ASP A 106 6.97 12.78 5.67
N ARG A 107 6.13 12.05 4.94
CA ARG A 107 5.24 12.59 3.91
C ARG A 107 3.77 12.50 4.28
N SER A 108 3.48 12.01 5.49
CA SER A 108 2.11 11.90 5.94
C SER A 108 1.67 13.15 6.68
N VAL A 109 0.39 13.47 6.59
CA VAL A 109 -0.21 14.51 7.41
C VAL A 109 -0.42 13.97 8.84
N ALA A 110 -0.54 14.88 9.82
CA ALA A 110 -0.69 14.52 11.23
C ALA A 110 -1.86 13.56 11.47
N SER A 111 -2.99 13.74 10.78
CA SER A 111 -4.16 12.86 10.90
C SER A 111 -3.86 11.41 10.48
N PHE A 112 -3.04 11.21 9.45
CA PHE A 112 -2.60 9.88 9.05
C PHE A 112 -1.73 9.24 10.15
N ARG A 113 -0.74 9.96 10.62
CA ARG A 113 0.17 9.45 11.66
C ARG A 113 -0.58 9.04 12.92
N ASP A 114 -1.48 9.88 13.38
CA ASP A 114 -2.24 9.63 14.62
C ASP A 114 -3.14 8.40 14.48
N ALA A 115 -3.86 8.29 13.37
CA ALA A 115 -4.73 7.15 13.10
C ALA A 115 -3.90 5.86 12.96
N TYR A 116 -2.79 5.92 12.23
CA TYR A 116 -1.92 4.78 12.00
C TYR A 116 -1.29 4.27 13.30
N HIS A 117 -0.75 5.17 14.14
CA HIS A 117 -0.19 4.80 15.44
C HIS A 117 -1.22 4.11 16.32
N ARG A 118 -2.46 4.58 16.28
CA ARG A 118 -3.54 3.98 17.05
C ARG A 118 -3.81 2.53 16.62
N LEU A 119 -3.83 2.28 15.32
CA LEU A 119 -4.04 0.93 14.80
C LEU A 119 -2.85 0.02 15.08
N LEU A 120 -1.62 0.53 15.02
CA LEU A 120 -0.43 -0.24 15.38
C LEU A 120 -0.48 -0.73 16.83
N GLN A 121 -1.05 0.07 17.74
CA GLN A 121 -1.19 -0.31 19.13
C GLN A 121 -2.30 -1.33 19.36
N ASP A 122 -3.36 -1.29 18.54
CA ASP A 122 -4.57 -2.08 18.77
C ASP A 122 -4.65 -3.37 17.95
N SER A 123 -3.91 -3.46 16.84
CA SER A 123 -4.07 -4.58 15.88
C SER A 123 -2.76 -5.31 15.61
N PRO A 124 -2.63 -6.57 16.05
CA PRO A 124 -1.47 -7.40 15.70
C PRO A 124 -1.33 -7.61 14.19
N GLU A 125 -2.43 -7.70 13.46
CA GLU A 125 -2.44 -7.87 12.01
C GLU A 125 -1.81 -6.67 11.30
N VAL A 126 -2.09 -5.46 11.80
CA VAL A 126 -1.48 -4.23 11.27
C VAL A 126 0.03 -4.24 11.54
N VAL A 127 0.45 -4.65 12.73
CA VAL A 127 1.88 -4.76 13.08
C VAL A 127 2.59 -5.74 12.15
N LEU A 128 2.00 -6.91 11.90
CA LEU A 128 2.57 -7.92 11.00
C LEU A 128 2.68 -7.40 9.56
N ALA A 129 1.63 -6.78 9.05
CA ALA A 129 1.63 -6.22 7.70
C ALA A 129 2.65 -5.09 7.56
N HIS A 130 2.79 -4.24 8.58
CA HIS A 130 3.81 -3.20 8.66
C HIS A 130 5.21 -3.80 8.55
N GLY A 131 5.49 -4.84 9.34
CA GLY A 131 6.79 -5.51 9.36
C GLY A 131 7.14 -6.13 8.00
N ARG A 132 6.19 -6.80 7.36
CA ARG A 132 6.41 -7.41 6.05
C ARG A 132 6.67 -6.37 4.97
N LEU A 133 5.89 -5.30 4.96
CA LEU A 133 6.08 -4.21 4.01
C LEU A 133 7.45 -3.56 4.20
N LEU A 134 7.82 -3.28 5.44
CA LEU A 134 9.11 -2.67 5.75
C LEU A 134 10.27 -3.56 5.33
N ALA A 135 10.19 -4.87 5.59
CA ALA A 135 11.20 -5.83 5.17
C ALA A 135 11.38 -5.85 3.65
N HIS A 136 10.26 -5.83 2.91
CA HIS A 136 10.30 -5.74 1.45
C HIS A 136 10.97 -4.44 0.97
N LEU A 137 10.62 -3.31 1.56
CA LEU A 137 11.20 -2.01 1.18
C LEU A 137 12.69 -1.92 1.47
N ASN A 138 13.19 -2.71 2.43
CA ASN A 138 14.61 -2.75 2.78
C ASN A 138 15.42 -3.71 1.91
N GLU A 139 14.79 -4.49 1.05
CA GLU A 139 15.49 -5.37 0.10
C GLU A 139 16.26 -4.51 -0.93
N PRO A 140 17.51 -4.91 -1.24
CA PRO A 140 18.35 -4.18 -2.21
C PRO A 140 17.82 -4.22 -3.64
#